data_89c5930c2b4f833869a5cce7d16b1d56
#
_entry.id   89c5930c2b4f833869a5cce7d16b1d56
#
_cell.length_a   1.000
_cell.length_b   1.000
_cell.length_c   1.000
_cell.angle_alpha   90.00
_cell.angle_beta   90.00
_cell.angle_gamma   90.00
#
_symmetry.space_group_name_H-M   'P 1'
#
loop_
_entity.id
_entity.type
_entity.pdbx_description
1 polymer ?
#
loop_
_entity_poly.entity_id
_entity_poly.type
_entity_poly.pdbx_seq_one_letter_code
_entity_poly.pdbx_strand_id
1 'polypeptide(L)'
;NAKAATKKVDGSGDLYAILKITSDDVDDDLRAYNFDFGMLKSIVEVHDAEGEIWVYVQKNAKQVTITRSGYRTVSRYDLQRTFESGKVCRVRISVMKELAVVGKGTLMFQIAPAKAGIMVTYTNSDGVESLFGATDEYGQVAKYIELGTYTFSVVAEYYHKSEGRVKLESKNGSHIEEVVLRPNFADVELVAASGADIYVDGKKKGTSSWKGILGPGTYQVECRRENHRPTSKYVEVKDGEQYKFTLDAPVPIVGTLVLMSSPLGATVKIDNKEYGKTPLTLDNILIGSHTVTISRDKFEPQTKTIIIKEGETREE
;
A
#
# COMPACT_ATOMS: atom_id res chain seq x y z
N ASN A 1 12.78 59.72 25.42
CA ASN A 1 11.72 59.22 26.31
C ASN A 1 11.35 57.81 25.88
N ALA A 2 12.14 56.82 26.36
CA ALA A 2 11.75 55.42 26.17
C ALA A 2 10.44 55.17 26.95
N LYS A 3 9.31 54.96 26.24
CA LYS A 3 8.10 54.43 26.86
C LYS A 3 8.51 53.11 27.54
N ALA A 4 8.28 53.06 28.85
CA ALA A 4 8.58 51.88 29.66
C ALA A 4 7.92 50.64 29.02
N ALA A 5 8.74 49.64 28.67
CA ALA A 5 8.24 48.36 28.22
C ALA A 5 7.23 47.83 29.26
N THR A 6 6.06 47.46 28.80
CA THR A 6 5.03 46.93 29.72
C THR A 6 5.58 45.64 30.31
N LYS A 7 5.73 45.60 31.64
CA LYS A 7 6.20 44.41 32.34
C LYS A 7 5.19 43.31 32.19
N LYS A 8 5.48 42.28 31.35
CA LYS A 8 4.66 41.11 31.21
C LYS A 8 5.22 39.97 32.04
N VAL A 9 4.32 39.18 32.64
CA VAL A 9 4.66 38.01 33.45
C VAL A 9 4.21 36.73 32.72
N ASP A 10 4.96 35.67 32.88
CA ASP A 10 4.60 34.34 32.40
C ASP A 10 3.57 33.68 33.35
N GLY A 11 3.17 32.43 33.00
CA GLY A 11 2.20 31.66 33.79
C GLY A 11 2.68 31.29 35.19
N SER A 12 3.97 31.51 35.52
CA SER A 12 4.59 31.30 36.83
C SER A 12 4.77 32.59 37.63
N GLY A 13 4.36 33.74 37.04
CA GLY A 13 4.50 35.06 37.67
C GLY A 13 5.88 35.70 37.48
N ASP A 14 6.79 35.10 36.75
CA ASP A 14 8.10 35.63 36.40
C ASP A 14 8.01 36.67 35.27
N LEU A 15 8.77 37.72 35.34
CA LEU A 15 8.87 38.70 34.25
C LEU A 15 9.57 38.08 33.05
N TYR A 16 8.99 38.26 31.86
CA TYR A 16 9.69 37.92 30.62
C TYR A 16 10.97 38.74 30.45
N ALA A 17 11.97 38.11 29.82
CA ALA A 17 13.08 38.86 29.24
C ALA A 17 12.63 39.46 27.90
N ILE A 18 13.23 40.56 27.50
CA ILE A 18 12.89 41.23 26.23
C ILE A 18 14.10 41.13 25.31
N LEU A 19 13.87 40.51 24.15
CA LEU A 19 14.79 40.54 23.02
C LEU A 19 14.40 41.69 22.10
N LYS A 20 15.28 42.69 22.00
CA LYS A 20 15.19 43.74 20.99
C LYS A 20 15.97 43.29 19.76
N ILE A 21 15.25 43.04 18.67
CA ILE A 21 15.79 42.51 17.43
C ILE A 21 15.84 43.63 16.40
N THR A 22 17.00 43.79 15.78
CA THR A 22 17.27 44.72 14.68
C THR A 22 17.84 43.93 13.51
N SER A 23 17.68 44.40 12.28
CA SER A 23 18.31 43.85 11.10
C SER A 23 19.51 44.70 10.64
N ASP A 24 20.46 44.08 9.95
CA ASP A 24 21.54 44.76 9.25
C ASP A 24 21.05 45.44 7.96
N ASP A 25 19.92 44.99 7.42
CA ASP A 25 19.28 45.52 6.23
C ASP A 25 18.20 46.53 6.64
N VAL A 26 18.37 47.80 6.21
CA VAL A 26 17.47 48.89 6.55
C VAL A 26 16.07 48.72 5.98
N ASP A 27 15.97 48.00 4.85
CA ASP A 27 14.71 47.72 4.15
C ASP A 27 14.05 46.40 4.62
N ASP A 28 14.59 45.79 5.66
CA ASP A 28 14.14 44.50 6.15
C ASP A 28 12.87 44.63 6.99
N ASP A 29 11.78 44.04 6.54
CA ASP A 29 10.54 43.92 7.32
C ASP A 29 10.67 42.84 8.41
N LEU A 30 11.07 43.26 9.58
CA LEU A 30 11.24 42.38 10.75
C LEU A 30 9.93 41.67 11.18
N ARG A 31 8.74 42.15 10.76
CA ARG A 31 7.44 41.54 11.06
C ARG A 31 7.22 40.23 10.26
N ALA A 32 7.95 40.07 9.14
CA ALA A 32 7.88 38.88 8.32
C ALA A 32 8.61 37.66 8.93
N TYR A 33 9.34 37.87 10.05
CA TYR A 33 10.05 36.78 10.74
C TYR A 33 9.17 36.12 11.79
N ASN A 34 9.26 34.80 11.83
CA ASN A 34 8.70 33.97 12.89
C ASN A 34 9.83 33.51 13.83
N PHE A 35 9.64 33.68 15.13
CA PHE A 35 10.60 33.31 16.18
C PHE A 35 10.01 32.20 17.03
N ASP A 36 10.63 31.03 17.01
CA ASP A 36 10.25 29.87 17.81
C ASP A 36 11.39 29.55 18.80
N PHE A 37 11.12 29.64 20.10
CA PHE A 37 12.06 29.31 21.17
C PHE A 37 11.91 27.90 21.70
N GLY A 38 11.08 27.04 21.05
CA GLY A 38 10.86 25.66 21.46
C GLY A 38 10.10 25.51 22.78
N MET A 39 9.49 26.57 23.29
CA MET A 39 8.70 26.60 24.53
C MET A 39 7.27 27.02 24.25
N LEU A 40 6.30 26.43 24.97
CA LEU A 40 4.87 26.74 24.85
C LEU A 40 4.63 28.23 25.20
N LYS A 41 4.35 29.04 24.18
CA LYS A 41 4.02 30.48 24.23
C LYS A 41 5.21 31.44 24.33
N SER A 42 5.95 31.62 23.24
CA SER A 42 6.62 32.90 23.01
C SER A 42 5.57 33.96 22.62
N ILE A 43 5.45 35.04 23.39
CA ILE A 43 4.59 36.17 23.01
C ILE A 43 5.45 37.09 22.15
N VAL A 44 5.14 37.20 20.87
CA VAL A 44 5.75 38.18 19.98
C VAL A 44 4.88 39.44 20.03
N GLU A 45 5.35 40.51 20.62
CA GLU A 45 4.80 41.86 20.47
C GLU A 45 5.69 42.65 19.52
N VAL A 46 5.09 43.12 18.44
CA VAL A 46 5.75 44.02 17.51
C VAL A 46 5.54 45.45 18.01
N HIS A 47 6.56 46.05 18.56
CA HIS A 47 6.58 47.49 18.79
C HIS A 47 7.25 48.19 17.63
N ASP A 48 6.48 49.00 16.92
CA ASP A 48 6.96 49.93 15.89
C ASP A 48 7.76 51.08 16.54
N ALA A 49 8.97 50.83 16.84
CA ALA A 49 9.90 51.87 17.21
C ALA A 49 11.17 51.74 16.38
N GLU A 50 11.20 52.43 15.24
CA GLU A 50 12.45 52.71 14.52
C GLU A 50 13.26 51.45 14.11
N GLY A 51 12.63 50.45 13.43
CA GLY A 51 13.36 49.29 12.91
C GLY A 51 13.72 48.22 13.96
N GLU A 52 13.11 48.25 15.13
CA GLU A 52 13.23 47.24 16.17
C GLU A 52 11.92 46.46 16.31
N ILE A 53 12.03 45.14 16.55
CA ILE A 53 10.91 44.33 17.09
C ILE A 53 11.29 43.85 18.50
N TRP A 54 10.29 43.79 19.37
CA TRP A 54 10.48 43.31 20.73
C TRP A 54 9.80 41.97 20.89
N VAL A 55 10.61 40.95 21.23
CA VAL A 55 10.14 39.59 21.46
C VAL A 55 10.26 39.27 22.96
N TYR A 56 9.15 38.91 23.57
CA TYR A 56 9.11 38.50 24.97
C TYR A 56 9.47 37.02 25.08
N VAL A 57 10.49 36.70 25.89
CA VAL A 57 11.10 35.38 25.99
C VAL A 57 11.13 34.95 27.45
N GLN A 58 10.81 33.68 27.70
CA GLN A 58 10.93 33.08 29.03
C GLN A 58 12.42 33.00 29.47
N LYS A 59 12.65 33.16 30.76
CA LYS A 59 14.02 33.18 31.38
C LYS A 59 14.88 31.95 31.05
N ASN A 60 14.28 30.82 30.70
CA ASN A 60 14.98 29.55 30.43
C ASN A 60 15.15 29.23 28.94
N ALA A 61 14.80 30.13 28.04
CA ALA A 61 15.00 29.91 26.61
C ALA A 61 16.49 29.83 26.28
N LYS A 62 16.90 28.74 25.63
CA LYS A 62 18.32 28.50 25.29
C LYS A 62 18.56 28.55 23.79
N GLN A 63 17.54 28.31 23.01
CA GLN A 63 17.63 28.20 21.55
C GLN A 63 16.52 29.00 20.89
N VAL A 64 16.77 29.45 19.65
CA VAL A 64 15.77 30.08 18.81
C VAL A 64 15.86 29.52 17.39
N THR A 65 14.71 29.26 16.80
CA THR A 65 14.56 29.02 15.37
C THR A 65 13.93 30.25 14.74
N ILE A 66 14.56 30.81 13.72
CA ILE A 66 14.09 31.99 13.02
C ILE A 66 13.77 31.60 11.58
N THR A 67 12.53 31.84 11.15
CA THR A 67 12.07 31.54 9.80
C THR A 67 11.46 32.77 9.15
N ARG A 68 11.69 32.90 7.84
CA ARG A 68 11.04 33.86 6.95
C ARG A 68 11.01 33.28 5.54
N SER A 69 9.91 33.48 4.81
CA SER A 69 9.80 33.03 3.41
C SER A 69 10.87 33.71 2.54
N GLY A 70 11.58 32.93 1.70
CA GLY A 70 12.67 33.40 0.85
C GLY A 70 14.00 33.70 1.54
N TYR A 71 14.14 33.33 2.80
CA TYR A 71 15.38 33.52 3.58
C TYR A 71 15.83 32.20 4.22
N ARG A 72 17.14 32.08 4.42
CA ARG A 72 17.71 30.89 5.06
C ARG A 72 17.24 30.77 6.50
N THR A 73 16.62 29.64 6.83
CA THR A 73 16.20 29.34 8.21
C THR A 73 17.40 29.18 9.13
N VAL A 74 17.37 29.87 10.26
CA VAL A 74 18.29 29.65 11.37
C VAL A 74 17.63 28.66 12.30
N SER A 75 18.06 27.41 12.28
CA SER A 75 17.48 26.32 13.09
C SER A 75 18.24 26.16 14.40
N ARG A 76 17.51 26.17 15.51
CA ARG A 76 18.03 25.88 16.87
C ARG A 76 19.35 26.63 17.22
N TYR A 77 19.40 27.91 16.90
CA TYR A 77 20.54 28.73 17.28
C TYR A 77 20.68 28.79 18.80
N ASP A 78 21.82 28.38 19.32
CA ASP A 78 22.12 28.46 20.75
C ASP A 78 22.38 29.91 21.11
N LEU A 79 21.56 30.43 21.99
CA LEU A 79 21.63 31.83 22.45
C LEU A 79 22.82 32.10 23.38
N GLN A 80 23.59 31.07 23.78
CA GLN A 80 24.81 31.11 24.60
C GLN A 80 24.69 31.95 25.90
N ARG A 81 23.46 32.30 26.27
CA ARG A 81 23.14 33.07 27.46
C ARG A 81 21.85 32.61 28.10
N THR A 82 21.78 32.63 29.39
CA THR A 82 20.53 32.50 30.13
C THR A 82 19.87 33.88 30.22
N PHE A 83 18.61 33.97 29.85
CA PHE A 83 17.83 35.19 30.01
C PHE A 83 17.42 35.36 31.46
N GLU A 84 17.79 36.50 32.05
CA GLU A 84 17.33 36.86 33.38
C GLU A 84 15.97 37.56 33.31
N SER A 85 15.11 37.28 34.27
CA SER A 85 13.79 37.90 34.41
C SER A 85 13.86 39.42 34.35
N GLY A 86 13.08 40.04 33.48
CA GLY A 86 12.99 41.50 33.34
C GLY A 86 14.19 42.18 32.67
N LYS A 87 15.17 41.44 32.18
CA LYS A 87 16.33 42.01 31.46
C LYS A 87 16.01 42.20 29.98
N VAL A 88 16.68 43.18 29.37
CA VAL A 88 16.58 43.48 27.93
C VAL A 88 17.90 43.08 27.27
N CYS A 89 17.79 42.22 26.26
CA CYS A 89 18.91 41.82 25.41
C CYS A 89 18.71 42.38 23.99
N ARG A 90 19.79 42.83 23.36
CA ARG A 90 19.78 43.27 21.95
C ARG A 90 20.35 42.16 21.08
N VAL A 91 19.66 41.84 20.01
CA VAL A 91 20.07 40.85 19.00
C VAL A 91 20.00 41.52 17.64
N ARG A 92 21.08 41.40 16.88
CA ARG A 92 21.12 41.84 15.50
C ARG A 92 21.01 40.61 14.59
N ILE A 93 20.10 40.64 13.61
CA ILE A 93 19.97 39.61 12.61
C ILE A 93 20.73 40.04 11.37
N SER A 94 21.69 39.23 10.93
CA SER A 94 22.30 39.35 9.58
C SER A 94 21.47 38.58 8.61
N VAL A 95 20.93 39.28 7.62
CA VAL A 95 20.00 38.68 6.65
C VAL A 95 20.81 38.09 5.50
N MET A 96 20.85 36.78 5.40
CA MET A 96 21.24 36.10 4.17
C MET A 96 19.95 35.75 3.41
N LYS A 97 19.62 36.52 2.37
CA LYS A 97 18.67 36.05 1.36
C LYS A 97 19.20 34.72 0.86
N GLU A 98 18.41 33.68 0.98
CA GLU A 98 18.64 32.51 0.17
C GLU A 98 18.52 33.05 -1.26
N LEU A 99 19.66 33.23 -1.93
CA LEU A 99 19.64 33.50 -3.38
C LEU A 99 18.88 32.31 -3.94
N ALA A 100 17.61 32.52 -4.26
CA ALA A 100 16.85 31.60 -5.06
C ALA A 100 17.75 31.35 -6.27
N VAL A 101 18.25 30.13 -6.42
CA VAL A 101 19.05 29.77 -7.59
C VAL A 101 18.11 29.89 -8.75
N VAL A 102 18.03 31.13 -9.30
CA VAL A 102 17.11 31.47 -10.37
C VAL A 102 17.57 30.70 -11.59
N GLY A 103 16.90 29.62 -11.86
CA GLY A 103 17.19 28.76 -12.98
C GLY A 103 16.17 27.64 -13.04
N LYS A 104 16.17 26.98 -14.17
CA LYS A 104 15.37 25.78 -14.42
C LYS A 104 16.26 24.64 -14.86
N GLY A 105 15.84 23.43 -14.58
CA GLY A 105 16.48 22.21 -15.03
C GLY A 105 15.42 21.15 -15.33
N THR A 106 15.85 20.05 -15.91
CA THR A 106 14.98 18.92 -16.19
C THR A 106 15.02 17.94 -15.03
N LEU A 107 13.89 17.72 -14.39
CA LEU A 107 13.69 16.62 -13.48
C LEU A 107 12.99 15.49 -14.22
N MET A 108 13.54 14.26 -14.12
CA MET A 108 12.96 13.06 -14.70
C MET A 108 12.77 12.03 -13.60
N PHE A 109 11.63 11.39 -13.59
CA PHE A 109 11.40 10.17 -12.79
C PHE A 109 11.51 8.96 -13.70
N GLN A 110 12.29 7.97 -13.26
CA GLN A 110 12.35 6.64 -13.84
C GLN A 110 11.73 5.66 -12.85
N ILE A 111 10.55 5.15 -13.20
CA ILE A 111 9.74 4.32 -12.30
C ILE A 111 9.83 2.85 -12.74
N ALA A 112 10.13 1.98 -11.80
CA ALA A 112 10.15 0.53 -11.99
C ALA A 112 9.06 -0.14 -11.12
N PRO A 113 8.33 -1.16 -11.64
CA PRO A 113 8.39 -1.65 -13.01
C PRO A 113 7.85 -0.62 -14.02
N ALA A 114 8.40 -0.63 -15.23
CA ALA A 114 7.99 0.28 -16.29
C ALA A 114 6.54 0.03 -16.69
N LYS A 115 5.73 1.08 -16.63
CA LYS A 115 4.32 1.06 -17.01
C LYS A 115 3.86 2.47 -17.37
N ALA A 116 3.10 2.61 -18.43
CA ALA A 116 2.48 3.89 -18.80
C ALA A 116 1.37 4.29 -17.81
N GLY A 117 1.19 5.59 -17.64
CA GLY A 117 0.06 6.15 -16.88
C GLY A 117 0.22 6.15 -15.36
N ILE A 118 1.40 5.86 -14.82
CA ILE A 118 1.66 6.03 -13.39
C ILE A 118 1.74 7.52 -13.08
N MET A 119 0.91 7.96 -12.15
CA MET A 119 0.81 9.37 -11.78
C MET A 119 1.89 9.77 -10.78
N VAL A 120 2.58 10.85 -11.08
CA VAL A 120 3.56 11.48 -10.19
C VAL A 120 3.05 12.86 -9.81
N THR A 121 2.99 13.15 -8.52
CA THR A 121 2.76 14.50 -7.98
C THR A 121 4.00 15.01 -7.29
N TYR A 122 4.13 16.31 -7.15
CA TYR A 122 5.23 16.94 -6.43
C TYR A 122 4.73 18.15 -5.65
N THR A 123 5.43 18.44 -4.58
CA THR A 123 5.17 19.60 -3.72
C THR A 123 6.42 20.47 -3.69
N ASN A 124 6.28 21.76 -3.98
CA ASN A 124 7.37 22.71 -3.94
C ASN A 124 7.69 23.17 -2.49
N SER A 125 8.66 24.07 -2.33
CA SER A 125 9.05 24.65 -1.04
C SER A 125 7.91 25.38 -0.33
N ASP A 126 6.94 25.89 -1.09
CA ASP A 126 5.81 26.65 -0.55
C ASP A 126 4.65 25.75 -0.09
N GLY A 127 4.83 24.44 -0.18
CA GLY A 127 3.83 23.44 0.20
C GLY A 127 2.70 23.25 -0.81
N VAL A 128 2.86 23.76 -2.03
CA VAL A 128 1.86 23.61 -3.10
C VAL A 128 2.09 22.29 -3.83
N GLU A 129 1.10 21.40 -3.72
CA GLU A 129 1.08 20.14 -4.47
C GLU A 129 0.58 20.37 -5.89
N SER A 130 1.25 19.76 -6.85
CA SER A 130 0.94 19.87 -8.28
C SER A 130 1.17 18.53 -8.97
N LEU A 131 0.46 18.33 -10.08
CA LEU A 131 0.70 17.19 -10.94
C LEU A 131 2.04 17.38 -11.67
N PHE A 132 2.95 16.42 -11.48
CA PHE A 132 4.19 16.36 -12.27
C PHE A 132 3.91 15.81 -13.66
N GLY A 133 3.21 14.70 -13.75
CA GLY A 133 2.80 14.07 -15.00
C GLY A 133 2.47 12.58 -14.81
N ALA A 134 2.25 11.92 -15.95
CA ALA A 134 2.08 10.47 -16.01
C ALA A 134 3.24 9.85 -16.80
N THR A 135 3.67 8.65 -16.41
CA THR A 135 4.75 7.93 -17.09
C THR A 135 4.36 7.46 -18.50
N ASP A 136 5.35 7.35 -19.37
CA ASP A 136 5.26 6.65 -20.65
C ASP A 136 5.39 5.11 -20.48
N GLU A 137 5.46 4.39 -21.61
CA GLU A 137 5.62 2.93 -21.64
C GLU A 137 6.95 2.42 -21.05
N TYR A 138 7.95 3.29 -20.97
CA TYR A 138 9.26 3.00 -20.37
C TYR A 138 9.31 3.34 -18.88
N GLY A 139 8.19 3.81 -18.31
CA GLY A 139 8.11 4.24 -16.91
C GLY A 139 8.75 5.59 -16.65
N GLN A 140 8.88 6.44 -17.69
CA GLN A 140 9.55 7.73 -17.61
C GLN A 140 8.55 8.88 -17.67
N VAL A 141 8.82 9.90 -16.86
CA VAL A 141 8.15 11.22 -16.97
C VAL A 141 9.14 12.31 -16.64
N ALA A 142 9.21 13.32 -17.47
CA ALA A 142 10.16 14.43 -17.33
C ALA A 142 9.46 15.79 -17.42
N LYS A 143 9.98 16.77 -16.68
CA LYS A 143 9.47 18.13 -16.66
C LYS A 143 10.61 19.12 -16.47
N TYR A 144 10.57 20.24 -17.21
CA TYR A 144 11.49 21.36 -17.04
C TYR A 144 10.92 22.31 -16.00
N ILE A 145 11.50 22.34 -14.79
CA ILE A 145 10.99 23.05 -13.62
C ILE A 145 12.08 23.92 -12.98
N GLU A 146 11.69 24.77 -12.06
CA GLU A 146 12.61 25.60 -11.30
C GLU A 146 13.57 24.77 -10.45
N LEU A 147 14.77 25.32 -10.21
CA LEU A 147 15.71 24.66 -9.29
C LEU A 147 15.17 24.76 -7.87
N GLY A 148 15.35 23.70 -7.11
CA GLY A 148 14.83 23.66 -5.74
C GLY A 148 14.73 22.25 -5.18
N THR A 149 14.17 22.15 -3.98
CA THR A 149 13.87 20.88 -3.33
C THR A 149 12.39 20.61 -3.43
N TYR A 150 12.06 19.41 -3.85
CA TYR A 150 10.69 18.94 -4.04
C TYR A 150 10.46 17.66 -3.24
N THR A 151 9.30 17.53 -2.65
CA THR A 151 8.79 16.22 -2.23
C THR A 151 7.94 15.66 -3.35
N PHE A 152 8.01 14.38 -3.59
CA PHE A 152 7.21 13.74 -4.62
C PHE A 152 6.41 12.57 -4.05
N SER A 153 5.34 12.22 -4.76
CA SER A 153 4.51 11.07 -4.46
C SER A 153 4.15 10.35 -5.77
N VAL A 154 4.31 9.03 -5.75
CA VAL A 154 4.00 8.14 -6.86
C VAL A 154 2.90 7.19 -6.44
N VAL A 155 1.80 7.16 -7.20
CA VAL A 155 0.65 6.30 -6.97
C VAL A 155 0.41 5.43 -8.20
N ALA A 156 0.40 4.12 -8.02
CA ALA A 156 0.10 3.14 -9.06
C ALA A 156 -0.82 2.06 -8.52
N GLU A 157 -1.71 1.56 -9.40
CA GLU A 157 -2.58 0.45 -9.07
C GLU A 157 -1.76 -0.81 -8.76
N TYR A 158 -2.13 -1.52 -7.70
CA TYR A 158 -1.43 -2.71 -7.19
C TYR A 158 -0.05 -2.46 -6.58
N TYR A 159 0.30 -1.21 -6.24
CA TYR A 159 1.55 -0.89 -5.58
C TYR A 159 1.31 0.00 -4.36
N HIS A 160 2.21 -0.10 -3.40
CA HIS A 160 2.24 0.85 -2.29
C HIS A 160 2.62 2.23 -2.80
N LYS A 161 1.99 3.26 -2.22
CA LYS A 161 2.37 4.65 -2.46
C LYS A 161 3.86 4.82 -2.14
N SER A 162 4.62 5.43 -3.05
CA SER A 162 6.02 5.77 -2.85
C SER A 162 6.15 7.28 -2.69
N GLU A 163 6.90 7.71 -1.71
CA GLU A 163 7.16 9.13 -1.43
C GLU A 163 8.65 9.34 -1.22
N GLY A 164 9.12 10.51 -1.61
CA GLY A 164 10.52 10.86 -1.47
C GLY A 164 10.76 12.35 -1.57
N ARG A 165 12.03 12.72 -1.48
CA ARG A 165 12.49 14.09 -1.66
C ARG A 165 13.61 14.13 -2.68
N VAL A 166 13.52 15.04 -3.62
CA VAL A 166 14.49 15.25 -4.69
C VAL A 166 14.94 16.70 -4.70
N LYS A 167 16.21 16.93 -5.03
CA LYS A 167 16.80 18.28 -5.16
C LYS A 167 17.33 18.48 -6.58
N LEU A 168 16.82 19.51 -7.25
CA LEU A 168 17.25 19.92 -8.57
C LEU A 168 18.17 21.14 -8.43
N GLU A 169 19.48 20.97 -8.67
CA GLU A 169 20.49 22.00 -8.38
C GLU A 169 21.14 22.56 -9.66
N SER A 170 21.14 21.82 -10.76
CA SER A 170 21.90 22.19 -11.94
C SER A 170 21.07 22.99 -12.93
N LYS A 171 21.41 24.26 -13.14
CA LYS A 171 20.80 25.10 -14.17
C LYS A 171 21.04 24.50 -15.55
N ASN A 172 19.95 24.33 -16.32
CA ASN A 172 19.95 23.66 -17.63
C ASN A 172 20.48 22.21 -17.62
N GLY A 173 20.72 21.64 -16.43
CA GLY A 173 21.06 20.24 -16.24
C GLY A 173 19.84 19.36 -16.15
N SER A 174 20.09 18.05 -16.02
CA SER A 174 19.06 17.05 -15.75
C SER A 174 19.36 16.30 -14.48
N HIS A 175 18.32 15.91 -13.76
CA HIS A 175 18.37 14.98 -12.63
C HIS A 175 17.39 13.86 -12.88
N ILE A 176 17.83 12.62 -12.67
CA ILE A 176 16.99 11.43 -12.78
C ILE A 176 16.79 10.88 -11.37
N GLU A 177 15.53 10.80 -10.98
CA GLU A 177 15.12 10.15 -9.72
C GLU A 177 14.56 8.77 -10.03
N GLU A 178 15.22 7.74 -9.52
CA GLU A 178 14.81 6.35 -9.70
C GLU A 178 13.86 5.93 -8.56
N VAL A 179 12.68 5.45 -8.92
CA VAL A 179 11.66 5.00 -7.98
C VAL A 179 11.28 3.56 -8.25
N VAL A 180 11.57 2.68 -7.30
CA VAL A 180 11.14 1.28 -7.37
C VAL A 180 9.88 1.10 -6.54
N LEU A 181 8.77 0.78 -7.21
CA LEU A 181 7.49 0.55 -6.55
C LEU A 181 7.46 -0.84 -5.90
N ARG A 182 6.94 -0.91 -4.69
CA ARG A 182 6.72 -2.17 -3.99
C ARG A 182 5.30 -2.66 -4.26
N PRO A 183 5.14 -3.92 -4.77
CA PRO A 183 3.81 -4.49 -4.98
C PRO A 183 3.03 -4.52 -3.65
N ASN A 184 1.73 -4.25 -3.71
CA ASN A 184 0.79 -4.51 -2.62
C ASN A 184 -0.04 -5.78 -2.88
N PHE A 185 0.54 -6.73 -3.60
CA PHE A 185 -0.05 -8.02 -3.96
C PHE A 185 1.03 -9.11 -3.94
N ALA A 186 0.58 -10.36 -3.99
CA ALA A 186 1.41 -11.53 -4.24
C ALA A 186 0.94 -12.25 -5.51
N ASP A 187 1.87 -12.90 -6.19
CA ASP A 187 1.57 -13.86 -7.24
C ASP A 187 1.19 -15.20 -6.62
N VAL A 188 0.01 -15.72 -6.97
CA VAL A 188 -0.51 -16.95 -6.38
C VAL A 188 -0.85 -17.96 -7.46
N GLU A 189 -0.29 -19.17 -7.36
CA GLU A 189 -0.67 -20.35 -8.12
C GLU A 189 -1.42 -21.33 -7.22
N LEU A 190 -2.65 -21.66 -7.56
CA LEU A 190 -3.44 -22.72 -6.93
C LEU A 190 -3.50 -23.92 -7.87
N VAL A 191 -3.19 -25.11 -7.35
CA VAL A 191 -3.22 -26.37 -8.10
C VAL A 191 -4.19 -27.31 -7.39
N ALA A 192 -5.17 -27.81 -8.13
CA ALA A 192 -6.18 -28.75 -7.67
C ALA A 192 -6.13 -30.07 -8.47
N ALA A 193 -6.89 -31.06 -8.04
CA ALA A 193 -7.10 -32.30 -8.79
C ALA A 193 -7.70 -31.99 -10.18
N SER A 194 -7.32 -32.79 -11.17
CA SER A 194 -7.83 -32.63 -12.56
C SER A 194 -9.35 -32.58 -12.58
N GLY A 195 -9.92 -31.59 -13.25
CA GLY A 195 -11.36 -31.39 -13.38
C GLY A 195 -12.06 -30.85 -12.11
N ALA A 196 -11.35 -30.54 -11.06
CA ALA A 196 -11.93 -29.90 -9.89
C ALA A 196 -11.89 -28.37 -9.99
N ASP A 197 -12.95 -27.73 -9.57
CA ASP A 197 -13.11 -26.28 -9.57
C ASP A 197 -12.44 -25.66 -8.32
N ILE A 198 -11.74 -24.55 -8.53
CA ILE A 198 -11.04 -23.79 -7.50
C ILE A 198 -11.84 -22.55 -7.15
N TYR A 199 -12.07 -22.35 -5.85
CA TYR A 199 -12.73 -21.17 -5.32
C TYR A 199 -11.80 -20.45 -4.33
N VAL A 200 -11.86 -19.12 -4.33
CA VAL A 200 -11.22 -18.25 -3.35
C VAL A 200 -12.31 -17.35 -2.77
N ASP A 201 -12.50 -17.41 -1.45
CA ASP A 201 -13.57 -16.73 -0.72
C ASP A 201 -14.94 -16.89 -1.40
N GLY A 202 -15.27 -18.13 -1.77
CA GLY A 202 -16.53 -18.49 -2.41
C GLY A 202 -16.66 -18.10 -3.89
N LYS A 203 -15.67 -17.43 -4.49
CA LYS A 203 -15.67 -17.06 -5.91
C LYS A 203 -14.86 -18.05 -6.73
N LYS A 204 -15.46 -18.63 -7.77
CA LYS A 204 -14.77 -19.53 -8.71
C LYS A 204 -13.66 -18.77 -9.44
N LYS A 205 -12.46 -19.31 -9.42
CA LYS A 205 -11.26 -18.77 -10.07
C LYS A 205 -10.83 -19.55 -11.29
N GLY A 206 -10.97 -20.89 -11.25
CA GLY A 206 -10.54 -21.76 -12.35
C GLY A 206 -10.91 -23.21 -12.12
N THR A 207 -10.42 -24.09 -13.01
CA THR A 207 -10.57 -25.54 -12.94
C THR A 207 -9.19 -26.16 -13.08
N SER A 208 -8.86 -27.14 -12.25
CA SER A 208 -7.56 -27.82 -12.13
C SER A 208 -6.40 -26.92 -11.68
N SER A 209 -6.31 -25.70 -12.18
CA SER A 209 -5.29 -24.71 -11.75
C SER A 209 -5.79 -23.29 -11.94
N TRP A 210 -5.20 -22.39 -11.17
CA TRP A 210 -5.40 -20.95 -11.32
C TRP A 210 -4.11 -20.21 -10.99
N LYS A 211 -3.79 -19.17 -11.77
CA LYS A 211 -2.73 -18.22 -11.51
C LYS A 211 -3.29 -16.80 -11.54
N GLY A 212 -2.90 -16.00 -10.57
CA GLY A 212 -3.33 -14.62 -10.47
C GLY A 212 -2.71 -13.90 -9.29
N ILE A 213 -3.17 -12.69 -9.04
CA ILE A 213 -2.71 -11.87 -7.92
C ILE A 213 -3.77 -11.84 -6.81
N LEU A 214 -3.29 -11.85 -5.57
CA LEU A 214 -4.09 -11.61 -4.37
C LEU A 214 -3.41 -10.53 -3.52
N GLY A 215 -4.21 -9.65 -2.92
CA GLY A 215 -3.71 -8.72 -1.91
C GLY A 215 -3.22 -9.43 -0.65
N PRO A 216 -2.52 -8.75 0.27
CA PRO A 216 -2.15 -9.34 1.54
C PRO A 216 -3.41 -9.68 2.36
N GLY A 217 -3.42 -10.86 2.99
CA GLY A 217 -4.56 -11.32 3.77
C GLY A 217 -4.64 -12.84 3.90
N THR A 218 -5.70 -13.30 4.56
CA THR A 218 -6.01 -14.71 4.69
C THR A 218 -7.23 -15.05 3.84
N TYR A 219 -7.10 -16.04 2.99
CA TYR A 219 -8.11 -16.47 2.04
C TYR A 219 -8.56 -17.89 2.31
N GLN A 220 -9.87 -18.14 2.24
CA GLN A 220 -10.39 -19.49 2.19
C GLN A 220 -10.29 -20.01 0.75
N VAL A 221 -9.47 -21.04 0.54
CA VAL A 221 -9.37 -21.71 -0.78
C VAL A 221 -10.09 -23.05 -0.70
N GLU A 222 -10.94 -23.31 -1.69
CA GLU A 222 -11.74 -24.53 -1.75
C GLU A 222 -11.54 -25.24 -3.09
N CYS A 223 -11.60 -26.58 -3.02
CA CYS A 223 -11.60 -27.45 -4.16
C CYS A 223 -12.96 -28.16 -4.24
N ARG A 224 -13.71 -27.98 -5.31
CA ARG A 224 -15.06 -28.53 -5.48
C ARG A 224 -15.15 -29.38 -6.74
N ARG A 225 -15.92 -30.43 -6.66
CA ARG A 225 -16.28 -31.28 -7.80
C ARG A 225 -17.69 -31.82 -7.60
N GLU A 226 -18.42 -32.00 -8.71
CA GLU A 226 -19.76 -32.57 -8.66
C GLU A 226 -19.72 -33.97 -8.01
N ASN A 227 -20.71 -34.28 -7.18
CA ASN A 227 -20.83 -35.54 -6.43
C ASN A 227 -19.65 -35.82 -5.46
N HIS A 228 -18.90 -34.79 -5.06
CA HIS A 228 -17.83 -34.87 -4.09
C HIS A 228 -18.06 -33.88 -2.99
N ARG A 229 -17.63 -34.22 -1.78
CA ARG A 229 -17.54 -33.26 -0.68
C ARG A 229 -16.37 -32.33 -0.94
N PRO A 230 -16.58 -31.00 -0.87
CA PRO A 230 -15.51 -30.05 -1.07
C PRO A 230 -14.45 -30.16 0.04
N THR A 231 -13.22 -29.84 -0.32
CA THR A 231 -12.13 -29.66 0.63
C THR A 231 -11.79 -28.18 0.68
N SER A 232 -11.40 -27.68 1.85
CA SER A 232 -11.01 -26.29 2.03
C SER A 232 -9.85 -26.13 3.00
N LYS A 233 -9.08 -25.07 2.82
CA LYS A 233 -8.07 -24.61 3.76
C LYS A 233 -7.92 -23.11 3.72
N TYR A 234 -7.34 -22.53 4.78
CA TYR A 234 -6.96 -21.13 4.80
C TYR A 234 -5.50 -20.99 4.37
N VAL A 235 -5.22 -19.99 3.54
CA VAL A 235 -3.87 -19.62 3.10
C VAL A 235 -3.61 -18.17 3.44
N GLU A 236 -2.46 -17.88 4.01
CA GLU A 236 -2.00 -16.51 4.28
C GLU A 236 -1.13 -16.05 3.11
N VAL A 237 -1.37 -14.83 2.64
CA VAL A 237 -0.68 -14.19 1.53
C VAL A 237 -0.12 -12.86 2.02
N LYS A 238 1.17 -12.62 1.76
CA LYS A 238 1.85 -11.36 2.04
C LYS A 238 2.24 -10.69 0.74
N ASP A 239 2.26 -9.38 0.73
CA ASP A 239 2.64 -8.59 -0.44
C ASP A 239 4.10 -8.83 -0.87
N GLY A 240 4.34 -8.72 -2.18
CA GLY A 240 5.66 -8.89 -2.80
C GLY A 240 6.18 -10.32 -2.87
N GLU A 241 5.41 -11.31 -2.45
CA GLU A 241 5.81 -12.71 -2.44
C GLU A 241 5.16 -13.53 -3.58
N GLN A 242 5.69 -14.76 -3.78
CA GLN A 242 5.13 -15.72 -4.72
C GLN A 242 4.73 -16.99 -3.97
N TYR A 243 3.52 -17.47 -4.24
CA TYR A 243 2.97 -18.65 -3.58
C TYR A 243 2.52 -19.70 -4.58
N LYS A 244 2.74 -20.96 -4.22
CA LYS A 244 2.15 -22.10 -4.88
C LYS A 244 1.49 -23.00 -3.84
N PHE A 245 0.16 -23.10 -3.88
CA PHE A 245 -0.62 -23.95 -3.00
C PHE A 245 -1.22 -25.11 -3.76
N THR A 246 -0.97 -26.33 -3.31
CA THR A 246 -1.67 -27.53 -3.78
C THR A 246 -2.87 -27.75 -2.86
N LEU A 247 -4.06 -27.92 -3.46
CA LEU A 247 -5.32 -28.16 -2.77
C LEU A 247 -5.57 -29.66 -2.67
N ASP A 248 -6.11 -30.09 -1.52
CA ASP A 248 -6.53 -31.46 -1.36
C ASP A 248 -7.70 -31.79 -2.32
N ALA A 249 -7.70 -33.00 -2.86
CA ALA A 249 -8.75 -33.43 -3.77
C ALA A 249 -10.11 -33.51 -3.04
N PRO A 250 -11.21 -33.11 -3.68
CA PRO A 250 -12.55 -33.32 -3.16
C PRO A 250 -12.82 -34.81 -2.92
N VAL A 251 -13.51 -35.12 -1.82
CA VAL A 251 -13.77 -36.51 -1.42
C VAL A 251 -15.00 -37.04 -2.15
N PRO A 252 -14.90 -38.14 -2.92
CA PRO A 252 -16.06 -38.71 -3.62
C PRO A 252 -17.14 -39.11 -2.61
N ILE A 253 -18.38 -38.81 -2.95
CA ILE A 253 -19.54 -39.27 -2.22
C ILE A 253 -20.04 -40.54 -2.95
N VAL A 254 -20.13 -41.65 -2.23
CA VAL A 254 -20.32 -42.96 -2.84
C VAL A 254 -21.48 -43.77 -2.21
N GLY A 255 -21.97 -44.72 -2.97
CA GLY A 255 -22.89 -45.77 -2.53
C GLY A 255 -22.46 -47.14 -3.02
N THR A 256 -23.24 -48.17 -2.70
CA THR A 256 -23.04 -49.57 -3.12
C THR A 256 -24.07 -49.96 -4.14
N LEU A 257 -23.65 -50.71 -5.18
CA LEU A 257 -24.50 -51.25 -6.22
C LEU A 257 -24.36 -52.77 -6.25
N VAL A 258 -25.49 -53.46 -6.12
CA VAL A 258 -25.59 -54.92 -6.22
C VAL A 258 -26.36 -55.27 -7.53
N LEU A 259 -25.75 -56.05 -8.38
CA LEU A 259 -26.29 -56.44 -9.68
C LEU A 259 -26.46 -57.94 -9.80
N MET A 260 -27.67 -58.32 -10.16
CA MET A 260 -28.04 -59.70 -10.38
C MET A 260 -28.53 -59.89 -11.82
N SER A 261 -28.49 -61.10 -12.35
CA SER A 261 -29.09 -61.46 -13.64
C SER A 261 -29.59 -62.90 -13.66
N SER A 262 -30.57 -63.15 -14.47
CA SER A 262 -30.99 -64.50 -14.74
C SER A 262 -30.98 -64.76 -16.28
N PRO A 263 -30.09 -65.64 -16.71
CA PRO A 263 -29.14 -66.48 -16.02
C PRO A 263 -27.93 -65.65 -15.48
N LEU A 264 -27.24 -66.19 -14.47
CA LEU A 264 -26.04 -65.57 -13.91
C LEU A 264 -24.85 -65.52 -14.89
N GLY A 265 -23.86 -64.67 -14.65
CA GLY A 265 -22.63 -64.58 -15.44
C GLY A 265 -22.72 -63.61 -16.61
N ALA A 266 -23.70 -62.71 -16.61
CA ALA A 266 -23.76 -61.62 -17.58
C ALA A 266 -22.69 -60.55 -17.31
N THR A 267 -22.08 -60.05 -18.36
CA THR A 267 -21.10 -58.96 -18.28
C THR A 267 -21.77 -57.62 -17.94
N VAL A 268 -21.23 -56.93 -16.97
CA VAL A 268 -21.73 -55.66 -16.46
C VAL A 268 -20.84 -54.51 -16.96
N LYS A 269 -21.47 -53.51 -17.55
CA LYS A 269 -20.85 -52.21 -17.86
C LYS A 269 -21.59 -51.08 -17.14
N ILE A 270 -20.86 -50.16 -16.54
CA ILE A 270 -21.41 -48.94 -15.96
C ILE A 270 -20.72 -47.75 -16.67
N ASP A 271 -21.53 -46.87 -17.25
CA ASP A 271 -21.04 -45.72 -18.02
C ASP A 271 -20.00 -46.12 -19.08
N ASN A 272 -20.29 -47.25 -19.78
CA ASN A 272 -19.44 -47.89 -20.80
C ASN A 272 -18.14 -48.56 -20.31
N LYS A 273 -17.85 -48.52 -19.01
CA LYS A 273 -16.68 -49.19 -18.42
C LYS A 273 -17.13 -50.57 -17.89
N GLU A 274 -16.39 -51.64 -18.21
CA GLU A 274 -16.64 -52.98 -17.73
C GLU A 274 -16.15 -53.18 -16.30
N TYR A 275 -16.99 -53.78 -15.45
CA TYR A 275 -16.73 -54.03 -14.03
C TYR A 275 -16.68 -55.50 -13.65
N GLY A 276 -17.19 -56.43 -14.49
CA GLY A 276 -17.18 -57.84 -14.20
C GLY A 276 -18.46 -58.54 -14.62
N LYS A 277 -18.83 -59.62 -13.95
CA LYS A 277 -20.00 -60.46 -14.24
C LYS A 277 -20.92 -60.64 -13.03
N THR A 278 -22.21 -60.75 -13.29
CA THR A 278 -23.23 -61.02 -12.28
C THR A 278 -23.09 -62.39 -11.66
N PRO A 279 -23.37 -62.60 -10.34
CA PRO A 279 -23.73 -61.55 -9.38
C PRO A 279 -22.51 -60.69 -9.05
N LEU A 280 -22.72 -59.36 -8.94
CA LEU A 280 -21.64 -58.42 -8.72
C LEU A 280 -22.04 -57.37 -7.68
N THR A 281 -21.21 -57.19 -6.69
CA THR A 281 -21.33 -56.09 -5.69
C THR A 281 -20.20 -55.13 -5.92
N LEU A 282 -20.54 -53.86 -6.07
CA LEU A 282 -19.61 -52.77 -6.31
C LEU A 282 -19.78 -51.73 -5.21
N ASP A 283 -18.80 -51.66 -4.36
CA ASP A 283 -18.69 -50.58 -3.38
C ASP A 283 -18.01 -49.36 -4.00
N ASN A 284 -18.25 -48.18 -3.42
CA ASN A 284 -17.64 -46.92 -3.83
C ASN A 284 -18.02 -46.46 -5.27
N ILE A 285 -19.23 -46.76 -5.72
CA ILE A 285 -19.78 -46.12 -6.92
C ILE A 285 -20.20 -44.70 -6.59
N LEU A 286 -19.74 -43.75 -7.39
CA LEU A 286 -20.05 -42.34 -7.21
C LEU A 286 -21.56 -42.12 -7.18
N ILE A 287 -22.05 -41.22 -6.33
CA ILE A 287 -23.47 -40.85 -6.35
C ILE A 287 -23.87 -40.21 -7.67
N GLY A 288 -25.13 -40.28 -8.03
CA GLY A 288 -25.69 -39.69 -9.24
C GLY A 288 -26.29 -40.71 -10.16
N SER A 289 -26.50 -40.31 -11.38
CA SER A 289 -27.15 -41.14 -12.43
C SER A 289 -26.07 -41.91 -13.20
N HIS A 290 -26.25 -43.24 -13.29
CA HIS A 290 -25.36 -44.13 -14.01
C HIS A 290 -26.13 -44.98 -15.00
N THR A 291 -25.53 -45.22 -16.15
CA THR A 291 -26.09 -46.14 -17.15
C THR A 291 -25.47 -47.53 -16.94
N VAL A 292 -26.28 -48.47 -16.54
CA VAL A 292 -25.88 -49.89 -16.36
C VAL A 292 -26.32 -50.69 -17.58
N THR A 293 -25.40 -51.39 -18.23
CA THR A 293 -25.67 -52.32 -19.32
C THR A 293 -25.23 -53.71 -18.89
N ILE A 294 -26.14 -54.66 -18.96
CA ILE A 294 -25.89 -56.07 -18.69
C ILE A 294 -26.03 -56.82 -20.01
N SER A 295 -25.04 -57.61 -20.39
CA SER A 295 -25.01 -58.38 -21.65
C SER A 295 -24.45 -59.77 -21.44
N ARG A 296 -25.00 -60.73 -22.21
CA ARG A 296 -24.58 -62.14 -22.26
C ARG A 296 -24.81 -62.71 -23.61
N ASP A 297 -23.93 -63.65 -24.06
CA ASP A 297 -24.08 -64.35 -25.32
C ASP A 297 -25.48 -64.97 -25.45
N LYS A 298 -26.07 -64.84 -26.63
CA LYS A 298 -27.40 -65.28 -27.00
C LYS A 298 -28.60 -64.63 -26.33
N PHE A 299 -28.35 -63.49 -25.61
CA PHE A 299 -29.35 -62.64 -24.99
C PHE A 299 -29.24 -61.22 -25.50
N GLU A 300 -30.37 -60.53 -25.63
CA GLU A 300 -30.36 -59.09 -25.90
C GLU A 300 -29.81 -58.29 -24.70
N PRO A 301 -28.87 -57.40 -24.97
CA PRO A 301 -28.35 -56.53 -23.89
C PRO A 301 -29.46 -55.72 -23.25
N GLN A 302 -29.42 -55.61 -21.91
CA GLN A 302 -30.35 -54.79 -21.14
C GLN A 302 -29.61 -53.56 -20.64
N THR A 303 -30.17 -52.36 -20.89
CA THR A 303 -29.62 -51.12 -20.44
C THR A 303 -30.63 -50.37 -19.58
N LYS A 304 -30.19 -49.90 -18.41
CA LYS A 304 -31.03 -49.17 -17.44
C LYS A 304 -30.25 -48.02 -16.83
N THR A 305 -30.91 -46.88 -16.69
CA THR A 305 -30.37 -45.76 -15.89
C THR A 305 -30.80 -45.94 -14.45
N ILE A 306 -29.83 -45.90 -13.55
CA ILE A 306 -30.05 -46.03 -12.09
C ILE A 306 -29.49 -44.80 -11.38
N ILE A 307 -30.02 -44.55 -10.19
CA ILE A 307 -29.52 -43.45 -9.34
C ILE A 307 -28.90 -44.06 -8.11
N ILE A 308 -27.64 -43.73 -7.86
CA ILE A 308 -26.90 -44.08 -6.65
C ILE A 308 -27.00 -42.92 -5.68
N LYS A 309 -27.30 -43.24 -4.41
CA LYS A 309 -27.34 -42.24 -3.31
C LYS A 309 -26.28 -42.52 -2.27
N GLU A 310 -25.93 -41.50 -1.53
CA GLU A 310 -24.90 -41.58 -0.50
C GLU A 310 -25.22 -42.67 0.55
N GLY A 311 -24.27 -43.58 0.79
CA GLY A 311 -24.36 -44.63 1.79
C GLY A 311 -25.49 -45.63 1.56
N GLU A 312 -26.24 -45.58 0.47
CA GLU A 312 -27.31 -46.51 0.15
C GLU A 312 -26.77 -47.71 -0.65
N THR A 313 -27.29 -48.90 -0.36
CA THR A 313 -27.10 -50.08 -1.21
C THR A 313 -28.26 -50.15 -2.21
N ARG A 314 -27.95 -50.05 -3.49
CA ARG A 314 -28.91 -50.20 -4.59
C ARG A 314 -28.82 -51.60 -5.18
N GLU A 315 -29.96 -52.30 -5.23
CA GLU A 315 -30.08 -53.61 -5.85
C GLU A 315 -30.83 -53.53 -7.17
N GLU A 316 -30.30 -54.19 -8.21
CA GLU A 316 -30.88 -54.24 -9.56
C GLU A 316 -30.69 -55.60 -10.21
#